data_5a9f0d62a45e2ef9f8c51726170c0eeb
#
_entry.id   5a9f0d62a45e2ef9f8c51726170c0eeb
#
_cell.length_a   1.000
_cell.length_b   1.000
_cell.length_c   1.000
_cell.angle_alpha   90.00
_cell.angle_beta   90.00
_cell.angle_gamma   90.00
#
_symmetry.space_group_name_H-M   'P 1'
#
loop_
_entity.id
_entity.type
_entity.pdbx_description
1 polymer ?
#
loop_
_entity_poly.entity_id
_entity_poly.type
_entity_poly.pdbx_seq_one_letter_code
_entity_poly.pdbx_strand_id
1 'polypeptide(L)'
;MVLELNTLYVGNYLTAFPISVLDTVSLCDAVGFMARRGIGNLIVSTDDGEPLGILTERDVLKQIVEKDIFPDIELSKMILTPFLKITPDTSVQRASELIISQKARLLVFADSDKLVGVITPSDLLRAFRKTYVAPTLDDVVSKNVCHMAYDESILDVCKAMYDKRIGSVIVGGKDSGHGIFTERDLVFDVLNNKVQLSESVELYSSFPLITAKDGILANEAASIMASHHIKRLALTDNEKIIGVVTVRDIVDAYQSGSPQIKNY
;
A
#
# COMPACT_ATOMS: atom_id res chain seq x y z
N MET A 1 28.98 11.35 8.48
CA MET A 1 28.62 10.10 9.21
C MET A 1 27.43 9.52 8.47
N VAL A 2 27.60 8.37 7.84
CA VAL A 2 26.50 7.67 7.16
C VAL A 2 25.60 7.13 8.25
N LEU A 3 24.30 7.46 8.23
CA LEU A 3 23.34 6.90 9.15
C LEU A 3 22.96 5.49 8.68
N GLU A 4 23.14 4.52 9.54
CA GLU A 4 22.73 3.13 9.28
C GLU A 4 21.29 2.91 9.76
N LEU A 5 20.53 2.04 9.08
CA LEU A 5 19.12 1.78 9.39
C LEU A 5 18.90 1.23 10.81
N ASN A 6 19.90 0.58 11.39
CA ASN A 6 19.89 0.08 12.76
C ASN A 6 20.03 1.19 13.82
N THR A 7 20.49 2.38 13.43
CA THR A 7 20.62 3.56 14.32
C THR A 7 19.42 4.52 14.21
N LEU A 8 18.50 4.25 13.31
CA LEU A 8 17.25 4.99 13.15
C LEU A 8 16.11 4.24 13.82
N TYR A 9 15.27 4.93 14.58
CA TYR A 9 14.19 4.33 15.36
C TYR A 9 12.83 4.75 14.83
N VAL A 10 11.86 3.82 14.83
CA VAL A 10 10.52 4.03 14.27
C VAL A 10 9.75 5.16 14.96
N GLY A 11 10.04 5.44 16.22
CA GLY A 11 9.43 6.53 16.97
C GLY A 11 9.57 7.91 16.32
N ASN A 12 10.62 8.10 15.49
CA ASN A 12 10.84 9.36 14.74
C ASN A 12 10.07 9.42 13.40
N TYR A 13 9.44 8.33 12.99
CA TYR A 13 8.85 8.21 11.65
C TYR A 13 7.40 7.71 11.67
N LEU A 14 6.92 7.18 12.80
CA LEU A 14 5.56 6.66 12.92
C LEU A 14 4.50 7.70 12.56
N THR A 15 3.38 7.23 12.05
CA THR A 15 2.17 8.04 11.98
C THR A 15 1.50 7.99 13.35
N ALA A 16 1.57 9.12 14.07
CA ALA A 16 1.00 9.27 15.40
C ALA A 16 -0.55 9.37 15.36
N PHE A 17 -1.19 9.11 16.50
CA PHE A 17 -2.64 9.18 16.66
C PHE A 17 -3.37 8.31 15.62
N PRO A 18 -3.09 7.01 15.60
CA PRO A 18 -3.73 6.12 14.65
C PRO A 18 -5.25 6.11 14.86
N ILE A 19 -5.96 6.04 13.75
CA ILE A 19 -7.42 6.08 13.76
C ILE A 19 -7.95 4.66 13.97
N SER A 20 -8.87 4.49 14.92
CA SER A 20 -9.59 3.24 15.16
C SER A 20 -11.10 3.44 15.07
N VAL A 21 -11.79 2.35 14.77
CA VAL A 21 -13.24 2.22 14.83
C VAL A 21 -13.59 0.96 15.62
N LEU A 22 -14.81 0.92 16.14
CA LEU A 22 -15.33 -0.26 16.81
C LEU A 22 -15.61 -1.39 15.81
N ASP A 23 -15.51 -2.62 16.24
CA ASP A 23 -15.81 -3.81 15.44
C ASP A 23 -17.29 -3.95 15.07
N THR A 24 -18.18 -3.23 15.77
CA THR A 24 -19.60 -3.11 15.48
C THR A 24 -19.93 -2.20 14.29
N VAL A 25 -18.95 -1.42 13.80
CA VAL A 25 -19.12 -0.55 12.63
C VAL A 25 -19.30 -1.39 11.38
N SER A 26 -20.18 -0.93 10.46
CA SER A 26 -20.38 -1.61 9.18
C SER A 26 -19.16 -1.42 8.24
N LEU A 27 -18.94 -2.38 7.33
CA LEU A 27 -17.91 -2.26 6.32
C LEU A 27 -18.13 -1.03 5.42
N CYS A 28 -19.39 -0.71 5.13
CA CYS A 28 -19.76 0.47 4.34
C CYS A 28 -19.32 1.77 5.03
N ASP A 29 -19.62 1.91 6.32
CA ASP A 29 -19.22 3.09 7.10
C ASP A 29 -17.70 3.19 7.25
N ALA A 30 -17.02 2.04 7.47
CA ALA A 30 -15.56 1.96 7.55
C ALA A 30 -14.90 2.40 6.24
N VAL A 31 -15.40 1.96 5.09
CA VAL A 31 -14.94 2.40 3.76
C VAL A 31 -15.15 3.90 3.58
N GLY A 32 -16.34 4.42 3.92
CA GLY A 32 -16.59 5.86 3.88
C GLY A 32 -15.67 6.65 4.82
N PHE A 33 -15.30 6.07 5.96
CA PHE A 33 -14.35 6.68 6.88
C PHE A 33 -12.92 6.69 6.32
N MET A 34 -12.45 5.55 5.75
CA MET A 34 -11.16 5.45 5.08
C MET A 34 -11.03 6.49 3.97
N ALA A 35 -12.04 6.62 3.11
CA ALA A 35 -12.07 7.57 2.00
C ALA A 35 -11.99 9.02 2.48
N ARG A 36 -12.85 9.42 3.42
CA ARG A 36 -12.86 10.80 3.96
C ARG A 36 -11.55 11.19 4.65
N ARG A 37 -10.84 10.23 5.25
CA ARG A 37 -9.56 10.46 5.93
C ARG A 37 -8.34 10.24 5.04
N GLY A 38 -8.52 9.74 3.83
CA GLY A 38 -7.44 9.44 2.90
C GLY A 38 -6.52 8.30 3.37
N ILE A 39 -7.02 7.36 4.21
CA ILE A 39 -6.23 6.28 4.81
C ILE A 39 -6.60 4.93 4.23
N GLY A 40 -5.59 4.12 3.89
CA GLY A 40 -5.78 2.77 3.34
C GLY A 40 -5.79 1.65 4.39
N ASN A 41 -5.62 2.00 5.68
CA ASN A 41 -5.64 1.06 6.80
C ASN A 41 -6.40 1.69 7.96
N LEU A 42 -7.27 0.90 8.60
CA LEU A 42 -8.08 1.35 9.72
C LEU A 42 -7.96 0.32 10.83
N ILE A 43 -7.61 0.76 12.04
CA ILE A 43 -7.56 -0.13 13.20
C ILE A 43 -8.99 -0.44 13.62
N VAL A 44 -9.27 -1.72 13.86
CA VAL A 44 -10.54 -2.17 14.41
C VAL A 44 -10.30 -2.57 15.86
N SER A 45 -11.09 -2.06 16.78
CA SER A 45 -10.92 -2.25 18.22
C SER A 45 -12.23 -2.67 18.91
N THR A 46 -12.08 -3.22 20.12
CA THR A 46 -13.17 -3.43 21.05
C THR A 46 -13.66 -2.11 21.66
N ASP A 47 -14.76 -2.14 22.40
CA ASP A 47 -15.26 -1.01 23.17
C ASP A 47 -14.25 -0.50 24.23
N ASP A 48 -13.41 -1.39 24.75
CA ASP A 48 -12.34 -1.05 25.70
C ASP A 48 -11.12 -0.42 25.00
N GLY A 49 -11.14 -0.30 23.68
CA GLY A 49 -10.07 0.29 22.86
C GLY A 49 -8.93 -0.68 22.51
N GLU A 50 -9.06 -1.98 22.83
CA GLU A 50 -8.06 -2.97 22.46
C GLU A 50 -8.10 -3.28 20.95
N PRO A 51 -6.98 -3.17 20.22
CA PRO A 51 -6.93 -3.50 18.80
C PRO A 51 -7.18 -4.99 18.56
N LEU A 52 -8.18 -5.29 17.71
CA LEU A 52 -8.50 -6.64 17.24
C LEU A 52 -7.76 -7.00 15.95
N GLY A 53 -7.52 -6.01 15.10
CA GLY A 53 -6.89 -6.18 13.80
C GLY A 53 -6.93 -4.90 12.99
N ILE A 54 -6.57 -5.01 11.72
CA ILE A 54 -6.52 -3.88 10.79
C ILE A 54 -7.38 -4.22 9.58
N LEU A 55 -8.33 -3.35 9.25
CA LEU A 55 -9.03 -3.35 7.98
C LEU A 55 -8.14 -2.66 6.93
N THR A 56 -7.86 -3.35 5.85
CA THR A 56 -7.05 -2.85 4.73
C THR A 56 -7.85 -2.75 3.43
N GLU A 57 -7.37 -1.97 2.47
CA GLU A 57 -7.94 -1.92 1.11
C GLU A 57 -8.04 -3.34 0.50
N ARG A 58 -7.08 -4.23 0.81
CA ARG A 58 -7.06 -5.64 0.37
C ARG A 58 -8.18 -6.47 1.00
N ASP A 59 -8.52 -6.24 2.27
CA ASP A 59 -9.60 -6.96 2.94
C ASP A 59 -10.95 -6.58 2.34
N VAL A 60 -11.13 -5.31 1.96
CA VAL A 60 -12.31 -4.82 1.24
C VAL A 60 -12.43 -5.49 -0.13
N LEU A 61 -11.34 -5.50 -0.92
CA LEU A 61 -11.31 -6.19 -2.22
C LEU A 61 -11.72 -7.67 -2.07
N LYS A 62 -11.20 -8.36 -1.06
CA LYS A 62 -11.53 -9.76 -0.78
C LYS A 62 -13.03 -9.96 -0.56
N GLN A 63 -13.68 -9.09 0.24
CA GLN A 63 -15.12 -9.21 0.50
C GLN A 63 -15.95 -9.06 -0.78
N ILE A 64 -15.56 -8.16 -1.69
CA ILE A 64 -16.25 -7.99 -2.98
C ILE A 64 -16.13 -9.24 -3.83
N VAL A 65 -14.93 -9.79 -3.97
CA VAL A 65 -14.70 -10.96 -4.83
C VAL A 65 -15.38 -12.22 -4.28
N GLU A 66 -15.41 -12.39 -2.95
CA GLU A 66 -16.09 -13.54 -2.32
C GLU A 66 -17.61 -13.48 -2.41
N LYS A 67 -18.21 -12.31 -2.58
CA LYS A 67 -19.66 -12.09 -2.58
C LYS A 67 -20.23 -11.60 -3.91
N ASP A 68 -19.38 -11.25 -4.88
CA ASP A 68 -19.73 -10.56 -6.14
C ASP A 68 -20.49 -9.24 -5.94
N ILE A 69 -20.51 -8.72 -4.71
CA ILE A 69 -21.15 -7.47 -4.33
C ILE A 69 -20.33 -6.81 -3.21
N PHE A 70 -20.58 -5.53 -2.96
CA PHE A 70 -20.09 -4.88 -1.75
C PHE A 70 -21.05 -5.19 -0.59
N PRO A 71 -20.69 -6.06 0.37
CA PRO A 71 -21.61 -6.50 1.40
C PRO A 71 -21.78 -5.47 2.52
N ASP A 72 -22.99 -5.34 3.03
CA ASP A 72 -23.26 -4.58 4.26
C ASP A 72 -23.15 -5.52 5.47
N ILE A 73 -21.95 -5.62 6.04
CA ILE A 73 -21.61 -6.47 7.18
C ILE A 73 -20.87 -5.69 8.25
N GLU A 74 -21.00 -6.08 9.50
CA GLU A 74 -20.17 -5.56 10.60
C GLU A 74 -18.73 -6.06 10.49
N LEU A 75 -17.77 -5.24 10.94
CA LEU A 75 -16.34 -5.60 10.94
C LEU A 75 -16.06 -6.80 11.85
N SER A 76 -16.85 -7.00 12.91
CA SER A 76 -16.80 -8.17 13.80
C SER A 76 -16.99 -9.52 13.07
N LYS A 77 -17.63 -9.51 11.90
CA LYS A 77 -17.85 -10.69 11.06
C LYS A 77 -16.77 -10.92 10.02
N MET A 78 -15.75 -10.06 9.99
CA MET A 78 -14.66 -10.13 9.02
C MET A 78 -13.41 -10.77 9.63
N ILE A 79 -12.62 -11.42 8.79
CA ILE A 79 -11.24 -11.78 9.12
C ILE A 79 -10.38 -10.56 8.83
N LEU A 80 -9.94 -9.87 9.87
CA LEU A 80 -9.09 -8.70 9.77
C LEU A 80 -7.62 -9.08 9.56
N THR A 81 -6.87 -8.21 8.91
CA THR A 81 -5.42 -8.37 8.80
C THR A 81 -4.77 -8.28 10.19
N PRO A 82 -3.96 -9.27 10.59
CA PRO A 82 -3.27 -9.25 11.89
C PRO A 82 -2.16 -8.18 11.92
N PHE A 83 -1.75 -7.81 13.13
CA PHE A 83 -0.66 -6.88 13.37
C PHE A 83 0.38 -7.45 14.33
N LEU A 84 1.56 -6.84 14.35
CA LEU A 84 2.58 -7.07 15.37
C LEU A 84 2.74 -5.81 16.22
N LYS A 85 2.88 -6.01 17.53
CA LYS A 85 3.23 -4.94 18.47
C LYS A 85 4.73 -4.70 18.41
N ILE A 86 5.13 -3.45 18.29
CA ILE A 86 6.52 -2.98 18.41
C ILE A 86 6.55 -1.74 19.30
N THR A 87 7.76 -1.31 19.68
CA THR A 87 7.96 -0.12 20.52
C THR A 87 8.61 1.02 19.73
N PRO A 88 8.55 2.28 20.19
CA PRO A 88 9.15 3.43 19.51
C PRO A 88 10.67 3.30 19.28
N ASP A 89 11.37 2.55 20.09
CA ASP A 89 12.81 2.28 20.01
C ASP A 89 13.16 1.09 19.12
N THR A 90 12.16 0.45 18.47
CA THR A 90 12.41 -0.53 17.41
C THR A 90 13.16 0.16 16.26
N SER A 91 14.28 -0.46 15.82
CA SER A 91 15.05 0.10 14.72
C SER A 91 14.26 0.04 13.40
N VAL A 92 14.54 1.00 12.50
CA VAL A 92 13.96 1.03 11.14
C VAL A 92 14.33 -0.25 10.38
N GLN A 93 15.55 -0.76 10.55
CA GLN A 93 15.96 -2.04 9.99
C GLN A 93 15.04 -3.18 10.43
N ARG A 94 14.83 -3.32 11.75
CA ARG A 94 13.97 -4.40 12.29
C ARG A 94 12.52 -4.27 11.84
N ALA A 95 11.98 -3.07 11.80
CA ALA A 95 10.63 -2.81 11.29
C ALA A 95 10.50 -3.19 9.81
N SER A 96 11.51 -2.87 9.00
CA SER A 96 11.56 -3.26 7.58
C SER A 96 11.57 -4.78 7.40
N GLU A 97 12.41 -5.50 8.18
CA GLU A 97 12.45 -6.97 8.18
C GLU A 97 11.07 -7.57 8.49
N LEU A 98 10.39 -7.07 9.53
CA LEU A 98 9.06 -7.56 9.91
C LEU A 98 8.02 -7.33 8.80
N ILE A 99 8.04 -6.15 8.17
CA ILE A 99 7.13 -5.82 7.07
C ILE A 99 7.36 -6.73 5.87
N ILE A 100 8.62 -7.00 5.50
CA ILE A 100 8.94 -7.77 4.31
C ILE A 100 8.79 -9.26 4.56
N SER A 101 9.51 -9.81 5.55
CA SER A 101 9.56 -11.26 5.79
C SER A 101 8.24 -11.84 6.30
N GLN A 102 7.57 -11.13 7.21
CA GLN A 102 6.33 -11.61 7.83
C GLN A 102 5.06 -11.00 7.22
N LYS A 103 5.21 -10.09 6.24
CA LYS A 103 4.09 -9.32 5.65
C LYS A 103 3.24 -8.61 6.71
N ALA A 104 3.85 -8.27 7.85
CA ALA A 104 3.18 -7.74 9.01
C ALA A 104 2.68 -6.31 8.82
N ARG A 105 1.63 -5.97 9.56
CA ARG A 105 1.26 -4.59 9.89
C ARG A 105 1.82 -4.31 11.28
N LEU A 106 2.40 -3.13 11.47
CA LEU A 106 3.08 -2.79 12.73
C LEU A 106 2.31 -1.69 13.47
N LEU A 107 1.89 -2.01 14.68
CA LEU A 107 1.34 -1.05 15.63
C LEU A 107 2.40 -0.74 16.69
N VAL A 108 2.57 0.54 17.02
CA VAL A 108 3.59 1.03 17.95
C VAL A 108 2.94 1.31 19.29
N PHE A 109 3.44 0.65 20.33
CA PHE A 109 2.95 0.80 21.70
C PHE A 109 4.03 1.39 22.59
N ALA A 110 3.65 2.33 23.46
CA ALA A 110 4.51 2.84 24.53
C ALA A 110 4.60 1.84 25.69
N ASP A 111 5.50 2.10 26.65
CA ASP A 111 5.78 1.20 27.79
C ASP A 111 4.55 0.85 28.66
N SER A 112 3.50 1.68 28.61
CA SER A 112 2.22 1.46 29.29
C SER A 112 1.22 0.61 28.49
N ASP A 113 1.65 -0.12 27.47
CA ASP A 113 0.81 -0.83 26.49
C ASP A 113 -0.19 0.10 25.75
N LYS A 114 0.09 1.40 25.72
CA LYS A 114 -0.72 2.41 25.03
C LYS A 114 -0.33 2.47 23.55
N LEU A 115 -1.30 2.28 22.69
CA LEU A 115 -1.12 2.49 21.23
C LEU A 115 -0.78 3.97 20.94
N VAL A 116 0.40 4.23 20.36
CA VAL A 116 0.90 5.57 20.06
C VAL A 116 1.04 5.84 18.58
N GLY A 117 1.05 4.81 17.74
CA GLY A 117 1.19 5.01 16.29
C GLY A 117 1.13 3.74 15.47
N VAL A 118 1.25 3.93 14.17
CA VAL A 118 1.44 2.87 13.17
C VAL A 118 2.71 3.12 12.37
N ILE A 119 3.34 2.05 11.89
CA ILE A 119 4.43 2.10 10.91
C ILE A 119 4.00 1.40 9.64
N THR A 120 4.13 2.09 8.53
CA THR A 120 3.85 1.59 7.19
C THR A 120 5.12 1.64 6.31
N PRO A 121 5.18 0.93 5.17
CA PRO A 121 6.27 1.08 4.21
C PRO A 121 6.54 2.55 3.81
N SER A 122 5.49 3.36 3.65
CA SER A 122 5.63 4.79 3.32
C SER A 122 6.33 5.61 4.41
N ASP A 123 6.16 5.22 5.68
CA ASP A 123 6.84 5.87 6.80
C ASP A 123 8.34 5.53 6.79
N LEU A 124 8.68 4.28 6.45
CA LEU A 124 10.07 3.83 6.35
C LEU A 124 10.83 4.55 5.22
N LEU A 125 10.17 4.91 4.12
CA LEU A 125 10.82 5.69 3.06
C LEU A 125 11.36 7.03 3.57
N ARG A 126 10.71 7.64 4.57
CA ARG A 126 11.21 8.88 5.18
C ARG A 126 12.53 8.67 5.94
N ALA A 127 12.72 7.49 6.54
CA ALA A 127 13.96 7.10 7.18
C ALA A 127 15.06 6.83 6.15
N PHE A 128 14.75 6.10 5.08
CA PHE A 128 15.71 5.73 4.04
C PHE A 128 16.31 6.94 3.33
N ARG A 129 15.56 8.03 3.17
CA ARG A 129 16.07 9.29 2.63
C ARG A 129 17.23 9.88 3.45
N LYS A 130 17.41 9.48 4.70
CA LYS A 130 18.52 9.92 5.56
C LYS A 130 19.75 9.05 5.43
N THR A 131 19.64 7.93 4.73
CA THR A 131 20.78 7.09 4.36
C THR A 131 21.32 7.52 3.01
N TYR A 132 22.63 7.37 2.78
CA TYR A 132 23.25 7.65 1.47
C TYR A 132 23.23 6.42 0.56
N VAL A 133 22.50 5.39 0.93
CA VAL A 133 22.37 4.15 0.17
C VAL A 133 21.24 4.30 -0.85
N ALA A 134 21.49 3.93 -2.08
CA ALA A 134 20.51 3.91 -3.14
C ALA A 134 20.62 2.54 -3.88
N PRO A 135 19.91 1.51 -3.38
CA PRO A 135 19.92 0.20 -4.03
C PRO A 135 19.24 0.26 -5.40
N THR A 136 19.59 -0.70 -6.29
CA THR A 136 18.85 -0.96 -7.52
C THR A 136 17.52 -1.62 -7.21
N LEU A 137 16.60 -1.63 -8.18
CA LEU A 137 15.27 -2.27 -8.04
C LEU A 137 15.18 -3.58 -8.81
N ASP A 138 16.24 -4.01 -9.52
CA ASP A 138 16.22 -5.10 -10.48
C ASP A 138 15.66 -6.42 -9.93
N ASP A 139 15.99 -6.73 -8.67
CA ASP A 139 15.61 -7.98 -8.00
C ASP A 139 14.21 -7.94 -7.37
N VAL A 140 13.63 -6.75 -7.22
CA VAL A 140 12.36 -6.55 -6.50
C VAL A 140 11.20 -6.14 -7.39
N VAL A 141 11.47 -5.72 -8.63
CA VAL A 141 10.44 -5.32 -9.60
C VAL A 141 9.53 -6.49 -9.96
N SER A 142 8.23 -6.31 -9.81
CA SER A 142 7.24 -7.27 -10.32
C SER A 142 7.15 -7.18 -11.85
N LYS A 143 7.65 -8.21 -12.54
CA LYS A 143 7.59 -8.32 -14.01
C LYS A 143 6.26 -8.85 -14.52
N ASN A 144 5.42 -9.40 -13.66
CA ASN A 144 4.08 -9.89 -14.02
C ASN A 144 3.07 -8.73 -14.01
N VAL A 145 3.14 -7.87 -15.03
CA VAL A 145 2.20 -6.76 -15.18
C VAL A 145 0.87 -7.29 -15.71
N CYS A 146 -0.20 -7.05 -14.98
CA CYS A 146 -1.55 -7.37 -15.43
C CYS A 146 -2.14 -6.19 -16.21
N HIS A 147 -2.46 -6.43 -17.47
CA HIS A 147 -3.14 -5.47 -18.33
C HIS A 147 -4.62 -5.87 -18.46
N MET A 148 -5.51 -4.89 -18.35
CA MET A 148 -6.95 -5.02 -18.54
C MET A 148 -7.41 -4.05 -19.61
N ALA A 149 -8.46 -4.42 -20.34
CA ALA A 149 -9.07 -3.52 -21.32
C ALA A 149 -9.81 -2.37 -20.61
N TYR A 150 -9.95 -1.23 -21.28
CA TYR A 150 -10.57 -0.03 -20.70
C TYR A 150 -12.05 -0.25 -20.35
N ASP A 151 -12.75 -1.11 -21.06
CA ASP A 151 -14.17 -1.41 -20.95
C ASP A 151 -14.50 -2.61 -20.06
N GLU A 152 -13.49 -3.23 -19.42
CA GLU A 152 -13.70 -4.28 -18.43
C GLU A 152 -14.49 -3.75 -17.23
N SER A 153 -15.32 -4.61 -16.64
CA SER A 153 -16.06 -4.25 -15.43
C SER A 153 -15.13 -4.12 -14.22
N ILE A 154 -15.46 -3.21 -13.29
CA ILE A 154 -14.74 -3.09 -12.02
C ILE A 154 -14.70 -4.44 -11.29
N LEU A 155 -15.78 -5.22 -11.33
CA LEU A 155 -15.83 -6.53 -10.68
C LEU A 155 -14.83 -7.52 -11.28
N ASP A 156 -14.72 -7.59 -12.60
CA ASP A 156 -13.77 -8.49 -13.27
C ASP A 156 -12.33 -8.08 -13.00
N VAL A 157 -12.06 -6.77 -12.95
CA VAL A 157 -10.77 -6.23 -12.52
C VAL A 157 -10.45 -6.60 -11.07
N CYS A 158 -11.43 -6.49 -10.16
CA CYS A 158 -11.27 -6.91 -8.76
C CYS A 158 -10.95 -8.41 -8.66
N LYS A 159 -11.64 -9.26 -9.42
CA LYS A 159 -11.36 -10.71 -9.50
C LYS A 159 -9.94 -10.97 -9.99
N ALA A 160 -9.52 -10.31 -11.07
CA ALA A 160 -8.16 -10.44 -11.60
C ALA A 160 -7.09 -10.02 -10.58
N MET A 161 -7.31 -8.91 -9.85
CA MET A 161 -6.41 -8.45 -8.79
C MET A 161 -6.31 -9.46 -7.64
N TYR A 162 -7.44 -10.03 -7.23
CA TYR A 162 -7.50 -11.00 -6.15
C TYR A 162 -6.80 -12.31 -6.52
N ASP A 163 -7.14 -12.89 -7.67
CA ASP A 163 -6.61 -14.17 -8.15
C ASP A 163 -5.09 -14.12 -8.39
N LYS A 164 -4.62 -13.02 -8.97
CA LYS A 164 -3.19 -12.77 -9.20
C LYS A 164 -2.44 -12.27 -7.96
N ARG A 165 -3.15 -11.99 -6.85
CA ARG A 165 -2.60 -11.43 -5.60
C ARG A 165 -1.85 -10.11 -5.80
N ILE A 166 -2.31 -9.29 -6.73
CA ILE A 166 -1.77 -7.95 -7.04
C ILE A 166 -2.71 -6.86 -6.50
N GLY A 167 -2.17 -5.69 -6.24
CA GLY A 167 -2.94 -4.54 -5.70
C GLY A 167 -3.27 -3.50 -6.76
N SER A 168 -2.94 -3.73 -8.03
CA SER A 168 -3.24 -2.84 -9.15
C SER A 168 -3.17 -3.58 -10.48
N VAL A 169 -3.86 -3.02 -11.47
CA VAL A 169 -3.77 -3.42 -12.88
C VAL A 169 -3.46 -2.20 -13.75
N ILE A 170 -2.80 -2.41 -14.87
CA ILE A 170 -2.65 -1.40 -15.90
C ILE A 170 -3.90 -1.46 -16.79
N VAL A 171 -4.55 -0.32 -16.98
CA VAL A 171 -5.74 -0.20 -17.79
C VAL A 171 -5.38 0.49 -19.09
N GLY A 172 -5.71 -0.12 -20.23
CA GLY A 172 -5.58 0.52 -21.53
C GLY A 172 -6.74 1.50 -21.72
N GLY A 173 -6.45 2.79 -21.80
CA GLY A 173 -7.46 3.80 -22.10
C GLY A 173 -7.82 3.79 -23.59
N LYS A 174 -9.09 4.06 -23.92
CA LYS A 174 -9.57 4.09 -25.31
C LYS A 174 -8.80 5.12 -26.17
N ASP A 175 -8.60 6.32 -25.62
CA ASP A 175 -7.94 7.43 -26.30
C ASP A 175 -6.80 8.04 -25.46
N SER A 176 -6.56 7.55 -24.24
CA SER A 176 -5.73 8.18 -23.20
C SER A 176 -4.41 7.45 -22.92
N GLY A 177 -4.07 6.43 -23.72
CA GLY A 177 -2.89 5.60 -23.47
C GLY A 177 -3.10 4.62 -22.31
N HIS A 178 -2.16 4.54 -21.37
CA HIS A 178 -2.25 3.65 -20.20
C HIS A 178 -2.57 4.43 -18.93
N GLY A 179 -3.43 3.84 -18.12
CA GLY A 179 -3.72 4.24 -16.75
C GLY A 179 -3.47 3.12 -15.76
N ILE A 180 -3.83 3.34 -14.52
CA ILE A 180 -3.72 2.36 -13.43
C ILE A 180 -5.00 2.38 -12.60
N PHE A 181 -5.51 1.19 -12.28
CA PHE A 181 -6.55 1.00 -11.27
C PHE A 181 -5.96 0.24 -10.09
N THR A 182 -6.26 0.70 -8.87
CA THR A 182 -5.67 0.17 -7.64
C THR A 182 -6.75 -0.19 -6.60
N GLU A 183 -6.37 -0.95 -5.55
CA GLU A 183 -7.24 -1.18 -4.39
C GLU A 183 -7.72 0.12 -3.75
N ARG A 184 -6.93 1.21 -3.85
CA ARG A 184 -7.29 2.52 -3.34
C ARG A 184 -8.42 3.16 -4.14
N ASP A 185 -8.35 3.11 -5.46
CA ASP A 185 -9.39 3.65 -6.35
C ASP A 185 -10.71 2.90 -6.13
N LEU A 186 -10.65 1.58 -5.93
CA LEU A 186 -11.82 0.77 -5.55
C LEU A 186 -12.48 1.31 -4.27
N VAL A 187 -11.71 1.52 -3.21
CA VAL A 187 -12.25 1.95 -1.91
C VAL A 187 -12.74 3.41 -1.96
N PHE A 188 -11.96 4.30 -2.57
CA PHE A 188 -12.16 5.75 -2.44
C PHE A 188 -13.10 6.30 -3.50
N ASP A 189 -12.98 5.82 -4.73
CA ASP A 189 -13.69 6.39 -5.88
C ASP A 189 -14.89 5.54 -6.29
N VAL A 190 -14.83 4.23 -6.12
CA VAL A 190 -15.92 3.32 -6.46
C VAL A 190 -16.88 3.14 -5.28
N LEU A 191 -16.42 2.49 -4.20
CA LEU A 191 -17.31 2.07 -3.11
C LEU A 191 -17.82 3.23 -2.27
N ASN A 192 -16.98 4.20 -1.95
CA ASN A 192 -17.38 5.39 -1.20
C ASN A 192 -18.47 6.20 -1.94
N ASN A 193 -18.44 6.19 -3.29
CA ASN A 193 -19.41 6.87 -4.13
C ASN A 193 -20.57 5.95 -4.57
N LYS A 194 -20.63 4.72 -4.05
CA LYS A 194 -21.68 3.73 -4.34
C LYS A 194 -21.84 3.41 -5.82
N VAL A 195 -20.73 3.42 -6.53
CA VAL A 195 -20.66 3.08 -7.96
C VAL A 195 -20.97 1.60 -8.15
N GLN A 196 -21.66 1.27 -9.24
CA GLN A 196 -21.97 -0.11 -9.61
C GLN A 196 -20.71 -0.85 -10.05
N LEU A 197 -20.48 -2.06 -9.57
CA LEU A 197 -19.30 -2.85 -9.94
C LEU A 197 -19.30 -3.32 -11.40
N SER A 198 -20.43 -3.16 -12.11
CA SER A 198 -20.57 -3.40 -13.54
C SER A 198 -20.10 -2.24 -14.42
N GLU A 199 -19.79 -1.09 -13.84
CA GLU A 199 -19.26 0.07 -14.58
C GLU A 199 -17.86 -0.24 -15.15
N SER A 200 -17.51 0.49 -16.23
CA SER A 200 -16.17 0.39 -16.85
C SER A 200 -15.08 0.89 -15.90
N VAL A 201 -13.99 0.12 -15.79
CA VAL A 201 -12.84 0.44 -14.96
C VAL A 201 -12.13 1.72 -15.39
N GLU A 202 -12.20 2.10 -16.68
CA GLU A 202 -11.56 3.31 -17.20
C GLU A 202 -12.02 4.56 -16.45
N LEU A 203 -13.31 4.65 -16.11
CA LEU A 203 -13.90 5.81 -15.45
C LEU A 203 -13.34 6.10 -14.05
N TYR A 204 -12.74 5.09 -13.43
CA TYR A 204 -12.23 5.13 -12.06
C TYR A 204 -10.73 4.86 -11.99
N SER A 205 -10.06 4.79 -13.14
CA SER A 205 -8.61 4.61 -13.24
C SER A 205 -7.90 5.97 -13.29
N SER A 206 -6.69 6.01 -12.75
CA SER A 206 -5.83 7.19 -12.82
C SER A 206 -5.09 7.25 -14.16
N PHE A 207 -5.26 8.33 -14.91
CA PHE A 207 -4.59 8.62 -16.18
C PHE A 207 -3.88 9.98 -16.13
N PRO A 208 -2.74 10.18 -16.84
CA PRO A 208 -1.93 9.14 -17.47
C PRO A 208 -1.18 8.29 -16.43
N LEU A 209 -0.78 7.09 -16.83
CA LEU A 209 0.09 6.24 -16.00
C LEU A 209 1.43 6.95 -15.75
N ILE A 210 1.81 7.07 -14.50
CA ILE A 210 3.12 7.60 -14.13
C ILE A 210 4.17 6.49 -14.29
N THR A 211 5.21 6.77 -15.06
CA THR A 211 6.25 5.81 -15.40
C THR A 211 7.65 6.34 -15.09
N ALA A 212 8.61 5.42 -14.98
CA ALA A 212 10.04 5.71 -14.96
C ALA A 212 10.77 4.71 -15.87
N LYS A 213 11.98 5.05 -16.26
CA LYS A 213 12.83 4.12 -17.04
C LYS A 213 13.33 2.98 -16.17
N ASP A 214 13.50 1.82 -16.77
CA ASP A 214 14.21 0.69 -16.16
C ASP A 214 15.61 1.08 -15.67
N GLY A 215 16.10 0.42 -14.62
CA GLY A 215 17.37 0.76 -13.99
C GLY A 215 17.32 1.98 -13.05
N ILE A 216 16.13 2.55 -12.78
CA ILE A 216 15.98 3.63 -11.80
C ILE A 216 16.37 3.14 -10.39
N LEU A 217 17.03 4.00 -9.61
CA LEU A 217 17.40 3.69 -8.23
C LEU A 217 16.21 3.85 -7.27
N ALA A 218 16.23 3.11 -6.17
CA ALA A 218 15.17 3.09 -5.17
C ALA A 218 14.84 4.48 -4.59
N ASN A 219 15.82 5.34 -4.36
CA ASN A 219 15.62 6.70 -3.88
C ASN A 219 14.96 7.62 -4.93
N GLU A 220 15.26 7.43 -6.20
CA GLU A 220 14.66 8.19 -7.31
C GLU A 220 13.20 7.75 -7.49
N ALA A 221 12.94 6.43 -7.51
CA ALA A 221 11.58 5.88 -7.55
C ALA A 221 10.74 6.37 -6.36
N ALA A 222 11.30 6.36 -5.14
CA ALA A 222 10.64 6.89 -3.95
C ALA A 222 10.33 8.39 -4.07
N SER A 223 11.19 9.17 -4.72
CA SER A 223 10.98 10.60 -4.94
C SER A 223 9.85 10.86 -5.94
N ILE A 224 9.77 10.10 -7.04
CA ILE A 224 8.67 10.16 -7.99
C ILE A 224 7.35 9.78 -7.32
N MET A 225 7.33 8.67 -6.57
CA MET A 225 6.12 8.24 -5.84
C MET A 225 5.64 9.31 -4.85
N ALA A 226 6.57 9.96 -4.15
CA ALA A 226 6.23 11.01 -3.19
C ALA A 226 5.68 12.29 -3.87
N SER A 227 6.29 12.73 -4.97
CA SER A 227 5.87 13.94 -5.69
C SER A 227 4.52 13.80 -6.36
N HIS A 228 4.17 12.58 -6.81
CA HIS A 228 2.89 12.28 -7.43
C HIS A 228 1.85 11.69 -6.45
N HIS A 229 2.19 11.55 -5.16
CA HIS A 229 1.33 10.93 -4.14
C HIS A 229 0.85 9.51 -4.48
N ILE A 230 1.68 8.75 -5.21
CA ILE A 230 1.41 7.37 -5.62
C ILE A 230 2.23 6.36 -4.80
N LYS A 231 1.75 5.12 -4.74
CA LYS A 231 2.43 4.00 -4.06
C LYS A 231 2.93 2.93 -5.02
N ARG A 232 2.72 3.13 -6.32
CA ARG A 232 3.11 2.23 -7.40
C ARG A 232 3.65 3.05 -8.56
N LEU A 233 4.72 2.56 -9.16
CA LEU A 233 5.40 3.21 -10.28
C LEU A 233 5.63 2.16 -11.35
N ALA A 234 5.14 2.39 -12.56
CA ALA A 234 5.40 1.50 -13.68
C ALA A 234 6.81 1.77 -14.25
N LEU A 235 7.53 0.72 -14.56
CA LEU A 235 8.83 0.81 -15.22
C LEU A 235 8.69 0.51 -16.71
N THR A 236 9.43 1.28 -17.52
CA THR A 236 9.40 1.14 -18.98
C THR A 236 10.78 0.92 -19.54
N ASP A 237 10.85 0.04 -20.56
CA ASP A 237 11.98 -0.07 -21.48
C ASP A 237 11.46 0.13 -22.91
N ASN A 238 12.07 1.07 -23.66
CA ASN A 238 11.64 1.44 -25.02
C ASN A 238 10.11 1.64 -25.12
N GLU A 239 9.55 2.44 -24.21
CA GLU A 239 8.11 2.77 -24.10
C GLU A 239 7.19 1.59 -23.73
N LYS A 240 7.73 0.38 -23.59
CA LYS A 240 6.96 -0.78 -23.13
C LYS A 240 6.98 -0.86 -21.60
N ILE A 241 5.83 -1.08 -21.00
CA ILE A 241 5.73 -1.35 -19.56
C ILE A 241 6.29 -2.75 -19.32
N ILE A 242 7.38 -2.83 -18.54
CA ILE A 242 8.11 -4.07 -18.24
C ILE A 242 7.93 -4.54 -16.79
N GLY A 243 7.44 -3.67 -15.92
CA GLY A 243 7.25 -3.99 -14.53
C GLY A 243 6.53 -2.90 -13.76
N VAL A 244 6.17 -3.26 -12.53
CA VAL A 244 5.63 -2.30 -11.54
C VAL A 244 6.43 -2.47 -10.25
N VAL A 245 6.85 -1.35 -9.68
CA VAL A 245 7.47 -1.29 -8.37
C VAL A 245 6.53 -0.59 -7.38
N THR A 246 6.47 -1.11 -6.16
CA THR A 246 5.67 -0.55 -5.07
C THR A 246 6.56 0.02 -3.97
N VAL A 247 5.98 0.82 -3.07
CA VAL A 247 6.68 1.28 -1.86
C VAL A 247 7.27 0.12 -1.05
N ARG A 248 6.59 -1.04 -1.04
CA ARG A 248 7.07 -2.24 -0.34
C ARG A 248 8.33 -2.81 -1.01
N ASP A 249 8.36 -2.84 -2.33
CA ASP A 249 9.52 -3.33 -3.09
C ASP A 249 10.73 -2.42 -2.87
N ILE A 250 10.51 -1.11 -2.72
CA ILE A 250 11.58 -0.19 -2.32
C ILE A 250 12.11 -0.54 -0.92
N VAL A 251 11.23 -0.83 0.06
CA VAL A 251 11.67 -1.27 1.39
C VAL A 251 12.47 -2.57 1.30
N ASP A 252 12.04 -3.51 0.45
CA ASP A 252 12.74 -4.77 0.22
C ASP A 252 14.13 -4.56 -0.40
N ALA A 253 14.25 -3.69 -1.39
CA ALA A 253 15.54 -3.32 -1.99
C ALA A 253 16.53 -2.76 -0.96
N TYR A 254 16.07 -1.95 -0.01
CA TYR A 254 16.91 -1.45 1.09
C TYR A 254 17.30 -2.52 2.09
N GLN A 255 16.54 -3.61 2.21
CA GLN A 255 16.83 -4.74 3.09
C GLN A 255 17.82 -5.74 2.45
N SER A 256 17.59 -6.06 1.17
CA SER A 256 18.28 -7.13 0.45
C SER A 256 19.44 -6.63 -0.40
N GLY A 257 19.45 -5.34 -0.77
CA GLY A 257 20.39 -4.78 -1.73
C GLY A 257 21.79 -4.56 -1.17
N SER A 258 22.81 -4.99 -1.92
CA SER A 258 24.19 -4.53 -1.72
C SER A 258 24.25 -3.02 -2.02
N PRO A 259 24.74 -2.18 -1.10
CA PRO A 259 24.75 -0.75 -1.30
C PRO A 259 25.66 -0.36 -2.48
N GLN A 260 25.09 0.23 -3.51
CA GLN A 260 25.91 0.99 -4.46
C GLN A 260 26.20 2.35 -3.82
N ILE A 261 27.42 2.53 -3.35
CA ILE A 261 27.90 3.83 -2.87
C ILE A 261 28.10 4.71 -4.10
N LYS A 262 27.26 5.71 -4.32
CA LYS A 262 27.58 6.78 -5.28
C LYS A 262 28.78 7.56 -4.71
N ASN A 263 29.94 7.35 -5.31
CA ASN A 263 31.05 8.28 -5.13
C ASN A 263 30.67 9.61 -5.82
N TYR A 264 30.40 10.64 -5.04
CA TYR A 264 30.29 12.03 -5.48
C TYR A 264 31.68 12.66 -5.53
#